data_b5ba9b6c1679d7e908b436e576f434e6
#
_entry.id   b5ba9b6c1679d7e908b436e576f434e6
#
_cell.length_a   1.000
_cell.length_b   1.000
_cell.length_c   1.000
_cell.angle_alpha   90.00
_cell.angle_beta   90.00
_cell.angle_gamma   90.00
#
_symmetry.space_group_name_H-M   'P 1'
#
loop_
_entity.id
_entity.type
_entity.pdbx_description
1 polymer ?
#
loop_
_entity_poly.entity_id
_entity_poly.type
_entity_poly.pdbx_seq_one_letter_code
_entity_poly.pdbx_strand_id
1 'polypeptide(L)'
;MLFRSDINHPTIQNHMMRVPDYLWLAEDGMKMQGYNGSQCWDTSFAIQAISECNLLDEFPDVSTKVWSYLERTQILSTEVSQSSDAFRYESLENRDLFYRHVSKGGWPFSTSAHGWPISDCTGEGLKGVCALLKSTHVSAGIEKGELLKINEARLQDAVNVVLTLQNEDGGRCFLAKEFLRMLHDSILFINVFLSFITFS
;
A
#
# COMPACT_ATOMS: atom_id res chain seq x y z
N MET A 1 18.12 23.20 -3.27
CA MET A 1 18.34 24.32 -4.23
C MET A 1 19.83 24.64 -4.50
N LEU A 2 20.75 24.00 -3.87
CA LEU A 2 22.21 24.22 -4.02
C LEU A 2 22.77 23.86 -5.41
N PHE A 3 22.03 23.10 -6.24
CA PHE A 3 22.57 22.59 -7.51
C PHE A 3 22.10 23.34 -8.76
N ARG A 4 21.28 24.38 -8.60
CA ARG A 4 20.64 25.07 -9.75
C ARG A 4 21.60 25.86 -10.62
N SER A 5 22.80 26.19 -10.15
CA SER A 5 23.71 27.10 -10.83
C SER A 5 24.99 26.44 -11.36
N ASP A 6 25.26 25.20 -11.05
CA ASP A 6 26.48 24.51 -11.50
C ASP A 6 26.15 23.14 -12.14
N ILE A 7 26.07 23.14 -13.45
CA ILE A 7 25.85 21.92 -14.24
C ILE A 7 27.00 20.90 -14.07
N ASN A 8 28.18 21.35 -13.67
CA ASN A 8 29.35 20.50 -13.48
C ASN A 8 29.42 19.92 -12.07
N HIS A 9 28.49 20.28 -11.18
CA HIS A 9 28.47 19.70 -9.84
C HIS A 9 28.41 18.18 -9.89
N PRO A 10 29.23 17.45 -9.12
CA PRO A 10 29.34 15.98 -9.18
C PRO A 10 27.98 15.26 -9.04
N THR A 11 27.09 15.79 -8.21
CA THR A 11 25.74 15.20 -8.05
C THR A 11 24.93 15.29 -9.34
N ILE A 12 24.99 16.44 -10.04
CA ILE A 12 24.29 16.60 -11.33
C ILE A 12 24.89 15.65 -12.38
N GLN A 13 26.21 15.57 -12.45
CA GLN A 13 26.88 14.64 -13.37
C GLN A 13 26.50 13.18 -13.08
N ASN A 14 26.43 12.80 -11.81
CA ASN A 14 25.97 11.45 -11.42
C ASN A 14 24.52 11.17 -11.84
N HIS A 15 23.62 12.13 -11.74
CA HIS A 15 22.25 12.00 -12.26
C HIS A 15 22.23 11.90 -13.79
N MET A 16 22.99 12.74 -14.49
CA MET A 16 23.06 12.74 -15.96
C MET A 16 23.56 11.40 -16.50
N MET A 17 24.52 10.78 -15.84
CA MET A 17 25.03 9.45 -16.24
C MET A 17 23.97 8.33 -16.07
N ARG A 18 22.93 8.55 -15.26
CA ARG A 18 21.84 7.57 -15.05
C ARG A 18 20.67 7.71 -16.01
N VAL A 19 20.58 8.81 -16.74
CA VAL A 19 19.49 9.01 -17.71
C VAL A 19 19.40 7.88 -18.74
N PRO A 20 20.52 7.38 -19.32
CA PRO A 20 20.45 6.27 -20.26
C PRO A 20 19.90 4.97 -19.67
N ASP A 21 19.99 4.76 -18.35
CA ASP A 21 19.47 3.55 -17.68
C ASP A 21 17.94 3.44 -17.79
N TYR A 22 17.27 4.55 -18.05
CA TYR A 22 15.80 4.63 -18.20
C TYR A 22 15.37 4.53 -19.64
N LEU A 23 16.29 4.60 -20.59
CA LEU A 23 15.97 4.59 -22.02
C LEU A 23 16.22 3.22 -22.61
N TRP A 24 15.28 2.73 -23.41
CA TRP A 24 15.46 1.50 -24.14
C TRP A 24 14.81 1.56 -25.52
N LEU A 25 15.35 0.84 -26.47
CA LEU A 25 14.87 0.77 -27.83
C LEU A 25 13.97 -0.46 -27.97
N ALA A 26 12.70 -0.21 -28.27
CA ALA A 26 11.73 -1.23 -28.63
C ALA A 26 11.59 -1.33 -30.14
N GLU A 27 10.84 -2.33 -30.61
CA GLU A 27 10.58 -2.54 -32.03
C GLU A 27 9.86 -1.34 -32.68
N ASP A 28 8.98 -0.68 -31.91
CA ASP A 28 8.20 0.48 -32.32
C ASP A 28 8.81 1.84 -31.91
N GLY A 29 10.06 1.86 -31.46
CA GLY A 29 10.82 3.10 -31.18
C GLY A 29 11.41 3.19 -29.76
N MET A 30 11.95 4.39 -29.47
CA MET A 30 12.55 4.70 -28.17
C MET A 30 11.48 4.80 -27.08
N LYS A 31 11.70 4.12 -25.98
CA LYS A 31 10.82 4.13 -24.80
C LYS A 31 11.59 4.49 -23.54
N MET A 32 10.86 4.94 -22.52
CA MET A 32 11.37 5.20 -21.19
C MET A 32 10.78 4.20 -20.21
N GLN A 33 11.63 3.61 -19.39
CA GLN A 33 11.20 2.76 -18.30
C GLN A 33 10.67 3.61 -17.13
N GLY A 34 9.61 3.13 -16.46
CA GLY A 34 9.16 3.72 -15.21
C GLY A 34 10.23 3.65 -14.12
N TYR A 35 10.32 4.67 -13.28
CA TYR A 35 11.38 4.80 -12.27
C TYR A 35 11.08 4.00 -11.00
N ASN A 36 9.89 3.52 -10.80
CA ASN A 36 9.49 2.69 -9.64
C ASN A 36 8.76 1.43 -10.10
N GLY A 37 8.87 0.39 -9.29
CA GLY A 37 8.09 -0.84 -9.50
C GLY A 37 6.64 -0.65 -9.08
N SER A 38 5.80 -1.62 -9.40
CA SER A 38 4.34 -1.62 -9.15
C SER A 38 3.88 -2.78 -8.26
N GLN A 39 4.78 -3.35 -7.46
CA GLN A 39 4.55 -4.61 -6.75
C GLN A 39 3.30 -4.56 -5.86
N CYS A 40 3.10 -3.49 -5.08
CA CYS A 40 1.93 -3.40 -4.21
C CYS A 40 0.65 -3.21 -5.00
N TRP A 41 0.68 -2.38 -6.03
CA TRP A 41 -0.42 -2.16 -6.95
C TRP A 41 -0.86 -3.45 -7.62
N ASP A 42 0.07 -4.13 -8.29
CA ASP A 42 -0.21 -5.37 -9.03
C ASP A 42 -0.68 -6.49 -8.10
N THR A 43 -0.04 -6.64 -6.93
CA THR A 43 -0.42 -7.65 -5.92
C THR A 43 -1.83 -7.43 -5.42
N SER A 44 -2.21 -6.16 -5.17
CA SER A 44 -3.55 -5.82 -4.68
C SER A 44 -4.63 -6.13 -5.71
N PHE A 45 -4.40 -5.87 -6.98
CA PHE A 45 -5.33 -6.24 -8.05
C PHE A 45 -5.40 -7.75 -8.27
N ALA A 46 -4.23 -8.41 -8.32
CA ALA A 46 -4.17 -9.84 -8.54
C ALA A 46 -4.96 -10.62 -7.48
N ILE A 47 -4.81 -10.26 -6.20
CA ILE A 47 -5.52 -10.98 -5.14
C ILE A 47 -7.03 -10.72 -5.14
N GLN A 48 -7.47 -9.54 -5.55
CA GLN A 48 -8.89 -9.26 -5.75
C GLN A 48 -9.46 -10.13 -6.87
N ALA A 49 -8.75 -10.24 -8.01
CA ALA A 49 -9.18 -11.10 -9.12
C ALA A 49 -9.27 -12.56 -8.70
N ILE A 50 -8.28 -13.07 -7.96
CA ILE A 50 -8.29 -14.45 -7.42
C ILE A 50 -9.49 -14.64 -6.47
N SER A 51 -9.79 -13.66 -5.63
CA SER A 51 -10.93 -13.67 -4.72
C SER A 51 -12.26 -13.71 -5.46
N GLU A 52 -12.44 -12.88 -6.49
CA GLU A 52 -13.67 -12.84 -7.31
C GLU A 52 -13.90 -14.15 -8.09
N CYS A 53 -12.82 -14.85 -8.41
CA CYS A 53 -12.89 -16.19 -9.02
C CYS A 53 -13.13 -17.31 -8.00
N ASN A 54 -13.23 -17.01 -6.69
CA ASN A 54 -13.33 -17.97 -5.59
C ASN A 54 -12.15 -18.96 -5.49
N LEU A 55 -10.95 -18.51 -5.87
CA LEU A 55 -9.75 -19.36 -5.93
C LEU A 55 -8.80 -19.17 -4.73
N LEU A 56 -9.15 -18.37 -3.73
CA LEU A 56 -8.27 -18.07 -2.59
C LEU A 56 -7.81 -19.31 -1.84
N ASP A 57 -8.70 -20.27 -1.64
CA ASP A 57 -8.42 -21.51 -0.89
C ASP A 57 -7.84 -22.63 -1.77
N GLU A 58 -7.91 -22.49 -3.09
CA GLU A 58 -7.21 -23.39 -4.02
C GLU A 58 -5.71 -23.07 -4.11
N PHE A 59 -5.33 -21.82 -3.80
CA PHE A 59 -3.94 -21.35 -3.82
C PHE A 59 -3.51 -20.80 -2.45
N PRO A 60 -3.44 -21.64 -1.39
CA PRO A 60 -3.16 -21.20 -0.02
C PRO A 60 -1.80 -20.51 0.12
N ASP A 61 -0.79 -21.01 -0.59
CA ASP A 61 0.54 -20.40 -0.60
C ASP A 61 0.55 -18.98 -1.18
N VAL A 62 -0.26 -18.73 -2.20
CA VAL A 62 -0.42 -17.40 -2.79
C VAL A 62 -1.10 -16.48 -1.79
N SER A 63 -2.24 -16.90 -1.24
CA SER A 63 -3.04 -16.12 -0.30
C SER A 63 -2.24 -15.73 0.95
N THR A 64 -1.49 -16.67 1.55
CA THR A 64 -0.68 -16.40 2.75
C THR A 64 0.55 -15.51 2.46
N LYS A 65 1.19 -15.68 1.29
CA LYS A 65 2.31 -14.84 0.86
C LYS A 65 1.86 -13.42 0.56
N VAL A 66 0.70 -13.25 -0.10
CA VAL A 66 0.12 -11.93 -0.38
C VAL A 66 -0.29 -11.24 0.92
N TRP A 67 -0.92 -11.96 1.86
CA TRP A 67 -1.21 -11.42 3.18
C TRP A 67 0.05 -10.87 3.86
N SER A 68 1.10 -11.69 3.94
CA SER A 68 2.38 -11.29 4.55
C SER A 68 3.03 -10.11 3.83
N TYR A 69 2.87 -10.03 2.50
CA TYR A 69 3.37 -8.92 1.71
C TYR A 69 2.61 -7.62 2.03
N LEU A 70 1.28 -7.64 2.00
CA LEU A 70 0.45 -6.46 2.31
C LEU A 70 0.64 -6.03 3.77
N GLU A 71 0.75 -6.98 4.70
CA GLU A 71 1.00 -6.70 6.11
C GLU A 71 2.30 -5.89 6.30
N ARG A 72 3.42 -6.39 5.76
CA ARG A 72 4.73 -5.75 5.92
C ARG A 72 4.93 -4.49 5.08
N THR A 73 4.11 -4.29 4.03
CA THR A 73 4.23 -3.13 3.13
C THR A 73 3.41 -1.94 3.63
N GLN A 74 2.40 -2.15 4.47
CA GLN A 74 1.64 -1.08 5.10
C GLN A 74 2.53 -0.20 5.96
N ILE A 75 2.38 1.11 5.84
CA ILE A 75 3.12 2.10 6.64
C ILE A 75 2.55 2.14 8.05
N LEU A 76 3.42 2.04 9.06
CA LEU A 76 3.06 2.03 10.47
C LEU A 76 3.55 3.29 11.19
N SER A 77 3.13 3.46 12.46
CA SER A 77 3.67 4.50 13.34
C SER A 77 5.06 4.15 13.86
N THR A 78 5.91 5.16 14.05
CA THR A 78 7.27 5.01 14.60
C THR A 78 7.30 4.47 16.03
N GLU A 79 6.21 4.59 16.78
CA GLU A 79 6.15 4.12 18.17
C GLU A 79 6.32 2.60 18.32
N VAL A 80 6.21 1.85 17.22
CA VAL A 80 6.30 0.38 17.19
C VAL A 80 7.66 -0.10 16.67
N SER A 81 8.57 0.81 16.27
CA SER A 81 9.78 0.47 15.53
C SER A 81 10.96 0.07 16.41
N GLN A 82 11.20 -1.21 16.56
CA GLN A 82 12.53 -1.79 16.82
C GLN A 82 13.10 -2.50 15.56
N SER A 83 12.49 -2.35 14.39
CA SER A 83 12.92 -3.06 13.18
C SER A 83 13.79 -2.19 12.27
N SER A 84 14.68 -2.85 11.54
CA SER A 84 15.62 -2.26 10.59
C SER A 84 14.98 -1.54 9.38
N ASP A 85 13.68 -1.63 9.20
CA ASP A 85 12.94 -1.06 8.07
C ASP A 85 12.47 0.37 8.37
N ALA A 86 13.42 1.30 8.46
CA ALA A 86 13.16 2.71 8.76
C ALA A 86 12.14 3.38 7.80
N PHE A 87 11.97 2.85 6.60
CA PHE A 87 11.05 3.40 5.58
C PHE A 87 9.58 3.01 5.79
N ARG A 88 9.31 1.99 6.59
CA ARG A 88 7.96 1.52 6.89
C ARG A 88 7.21 2.40 7.89
N TYR A 89 7.92 3.30 8.55
CA TYR A 89 7.37 4.03 9.68
C TYR A 89 7.24 5.52 9.40
N GLU A 90 6.08 6.09 9.73
CA GLU A 90 5.88 7.52 9.72
C GLU A 90 6.53 8.15 10.94
N SER A 91 7.47 9.07 10.72
CA SER A 91 8.00 9.96 11.74
C SER A 91 7.24 11.28 11.70
N LEU A 92 6.56 11.65 12.79
CA LEU A 92 5.85 12.93 12.89
C LEU A 92 6.81 14.12 12.69
N GLU A 93 8.01 14.05 13.30
CA GLU A 93 9.04 15.08 13.16
C GLU A 93 9.48 15.21 11.69
N ASN A 94 9.77 14.10 11.04
CA ASN A 94 10.17 14.11 9.63
C ASN A 94 9.04 14.54 8.71
N ARG A 95 7.79 14.20 9.04
CA ARG A 95 6.62 14.63 8.27
C ARG A 95 6.55 16.15 8.19
N ASP A 96 6.63 16.83 9.31
CA ASP A 96 6.51 18.29 9.38
C ASP A 96 7.74 18.98 8.75
N LEU A 97 8.95 18.44 8.99
CA LEU A 97 10.19 18.97 8.44
C LEU A 97 10.25 18.88 6.90
N PHE A 98 9.72 17.81 6.32
CA PHE A 98 9.76 17.56 4.88
C PHE A 98 8.43 17.82 4.17
N TYR A 99 7.46 18.43 4.84
CA TYR A 99 6.13 18.72 4.30
C TYR A 99 5.43 17.46 3.73
N ARG A 100 5.62 16.32 4.38
CA ARG A 100 5.00 15.06 3.95
C ARG A 100 3.57 14.96 4.48
N HIS A 101 2.73 14.38 3.66
CA HIS A 101 1.35 14.08 4.07
C HIS A 101 1.31 12.92 5.08
N VAL A 102 0.17 12.79 5.80
CA VAL A 102 -0.11 11.65 6.68
C VAL A 102 0.07 10.36 5.89
N SER A 103 0.84 9.43 6.43
CA SER A 103 1.23 8.18 5.75
C SER A 103 0.81 6.93 6.52
N LYS A 104 0.67 7.03 7.85
CA LYS A 104 0.33 5.89 8.71
C LYS A 104 -0.94 5.20 8.23
N GLY A 105 -0.87 3.90 7.98
CA GLY A 105 -1.97 3.07 7.47
C GLY A 105 -1.99 2.93 5.94
N GLY A 106 -1.30 3.83 5.22
CA GLY A 106 -1.28 3.79 3.76
C GLY A 106 -0.42 2.68 3.17
N TRP A 107 -0.62 2.42 1.89
CA TRP A 107 0.23 1.54 1.09
C TRP A 107 0.93 2.33 -0.02
N PRO A 108 2.23 2.05 -0.25
CA PRO A 108 2.99 2.62 -1.35
C PRO A 108 2.64 1.94 -2.68
N PHE A 109 3.10 2.51 -3.79
CA PHE A 109 2.90 1.92 -5.11
C PHE A 109 3.70 0.63 -5.33
N SER A 110 4.91 0.58 -4.80
CA SER A 110 5.82 -0.56 -4.97
C SER A 110 6.05 -1.33 -3.66
N THR A 111 7.11 -1.06 -2.97
CA THR A 111 7.51 -1.74 -1.71
C THR A 111 7.56 -0.75 -0.54
N SER A 112 7.68 -1.26 0.68
CA SER A 112 7.84 -0.43 1.89
C SER A 112 8.98 0.57 1.78
N ALA A 113 10.08 0.22 1.10
CA ALA A 113 11.22 1.10 0.87
C ALA A 113 10.88 2.35 0.04
N HIS A 114 9.83 2.32 -0.77
CA HIS A 114 9.31 3.50 -1.46
C HIS A 114 8.78 4.55 -0.47
N GLY A 115 8.21 4.13 0.67
CA GLY A 115 7.84 4.97 1.82
C GLY A 115 6.84 6.09 1.53
N TRP A 116 6.21 6.13 0.36
CA TRP A 116 5.28 7.15 -0.07
C TRP A 116 3.91 6.53 -0.35
N PRO A 117 2.91 6.73 0.53
CA PRO A 117 1.57 6.20 0.30
C PRO A 117 0.90 6.94 -0.85
N ILE A 118 0.09 6.21 -1.59
CA ILE A 118 -0.73 6.72 -2.68
C ILE A 118 -2.18 6.35 -2.36
N SER A 119 -3.12 7.25 -2.61
CA SER A 119 -4.55 7.02 -2.33
C SER A 119 -5.07 5.75 -3.00
N ASP A 120 -4.78 5.59 -4.27
CA ASP A 120 -5.20 4.44 -5.10
C ASP A 120 -4.64 3.14 -4.53
N CYS A 121 -3.32 3.08 -4.28
CA CYS A 121 -2.68 1.88 -3.74
C CYS A 121 -3.14 1.59 -2.30
N THR A 122 -3.43 2.63 -1.52
CA THR A 122 -4.01 2.46 -0.18
C THR A 122 -5.41 1.86 -0.29
N GLY A 123 -6.22 2.35 -1.21
CA GLY A 123 -7.55 1.81 -1.47
C GLY A 123 -7.51 0.37 -1.97
N GLU A 124 -6.68 0.09 -2.98
CA GLU A 124 -6.57 -1.27 -3.53
C GLU A 124 -5.91 -2.24 -2.54
N GLY A 125 -4.93 -1.79 -1.74
CA GLY A 125 -4.34 -2.56 -0.65
C GLY A 125 -5.37 -2.94 0.41
N LEU A 126 -6.20 -1.98 0.83
CA LEU A 126 -7.30 -2.23 1.76
C LEU A 126 -8.31 -3.25 1.21
N LYS A 127 -8.71 -3.11 -0.06
CA LYS A 127 -9.57 -4.08 -0.74
C LYS A 127 -8.94 -5.47 -0.79
N GLY A 128 -7.64 -5.55 -1.13
CA GLY A 128 -6.89 -6.79 -1.15
C GLY A 128 -6.86 -7.48 0.22
N VAL A 129 -6.66 -6.72 1.30
CA VAL A 129 -6.72 -7.24 2.68
C VAL A 129 -8.13 -7.75 3.00
N CYS A 130 -9.18 -6.98 2.68
CA CYS A 130 -10.56 -7.41 2.89
C CYS A 130 -10.91 -8.67 2.09
N ALA A 131 -10.40 -8.81 0.87
CA ALA A 131 -10.57 -10.01 0.06
C ALA A 131 -9.91 -11.23 0.72
N LEU A 132 -8.68 -11.08 1.21
CA LEU A 132 -7.91 -12.14 1.87
C LEU A 132 -8.51 -12.62 3.19
N LEU A 133 -9.24 -11.77 3.91
CA LEU A 133 -9.96 -12.19 5.13
C LEU A 133 -11.06 -13.22 4.85
N LYS A 134 -11.46 -13.41 3.60
CA LYS A 134 -12.38 -14.50 3.19
C LYS A 134 -11.68 -15.84 3.07
N SER A 135 -10.35 -15.90 3.00
CA SER A 135 -9.58 -17.14 2.90
C SER A 135 -9.53 -17.87 4.24
N THR A 136 -9.88 -19.16 4.22
CA THR A 136 -9.77 -20.03 5.40
C THR A 136 -8.34 -20.23 5.84
N HIS A 137 -7.39 -20.27 4.91
CA HIS A 137 -5.97 -20.44 5.19
C HIS A 137 -5.33 -19.20 5.84
N VAL A 138 -5.71 -18.00 5.39
CA VAL A 138 -5.25 -16.73 6.00
C VAL A 138 -5.81 -16.61 7.42
N SER A 139 -7.10 -16.85 7.62
CA SER A 139 -7.74 -16.80 8.92
C SER A 139 -7.12 -17.80 9.90
N ALA A 140 -6.93 -19.05 9.47
CA ALA A 140 -6.27 -20.07 10.29
C ALA A 140 -4.81 -19.71 10.62
N GLY A 141 -4.06 -19.13 9.68
CA GLY A 141 -2.68 -18.69 9.90
C GLY A 141 -2.59 -17.55 10.93
N ILE A 142 -3.55 -16.62 10.93
CA ILE A 142 -3.64 -15.54 11.92
C ILE A 142 -3.98 -16.11 13.30
N GLU A 143 -4.95 -17.02 13.39
CA GLU A 143 -5.37 -17.66 14.66
C GLU A 143 -4.24 -18.46 15.29
N LYS A 144 -3.44 -19.16 14.49
CA LYS A 144 -2.27 -19.93 14.95
C LYS A 144 -1.06 -19.04 15.28
N GLY A 145 -1.10 -17.75 14.96
CA GLY A 145 0.03 -16.84 15.14
C GLY A 145 1.16 -17.04 14.10
N GLU A 146 0.90 -17.76 13.02
CA GLU A 146 1.82 -17.94 11.89
C GLU A 146 1.85 -16.70 10.98
N LEU A 147 0.74 -15.96 10.93
CA LEU A 147 0.60 -14.71 10.20
C LEU A 147 0.33 -13.54 11.15
N LEU A 148 1.00 -12.42 10.91
CA LEU A 148 0.75 -11.19 11.67
C LEU A 148 -0.63 -10.62 11.32
N LYS A 149 -1.37 -10.21 12.34
CA LYS A 149 -2.71 -9.65 12.17
C LYS A 149 -2.65 -8.19 11.70
N ILE A 150 -3.37 -7.88 10.62
CA ILE A 150 -3.77 -6.51 10.30
C ILE A 150 -5.06 -6.26 11.08
N ASN A 151 -4.96 -5.60 12.23
CA ASN A 151 -6.09 -5.36 13.11
C ASN A 151 -6.98 -4.20 12.60
N GLU A 152 -8.15 -4.03 13.23
CA GLU A 152 -9.11 -2.99 12.87
C GLU A 152 -8.52 -1.58 12.93
N ALA A 153 -7.66 -1.28 13.90
CA ALA A 153 -7.00 0.01 13.99
C ALA A 153 -6.13 0.31 12.76
N ARG A 154 -5.41 -0.70 12.25
CA ARG A 154 -4.61 -0.56 11.02
C ARG A 154 -5.49 -0.35 9.78
N LEU A 155 -6.65 -1.00 9.72
CA LEU A 155 -7.63 -0.78 8.64
C LEU A 155 -8.24 0.63 8.72
N GLN A 156 -8.56 1.09 9.93
CA GLN A 156 -9.06 2.45 10.15
C GLN A 156 -8.01 3.50 9.80
N ASP A 157 -6.73 3.28 10.12
CA ASP A 157 -5.63 4.15 9.70
C ASP A 157 -5.58 4.27 8.17
N ALA A 158 -5.77 3.19 7.44
CA ALA A 158 -5.82 3.20 5.97
C ALA A 158 -7.00 4.03 5.44
N VAL A 159 -8.18 3.86 6.02
CA VAL A 159 -9.37 4.67 5.68
C VAL A 159 -9.08 6.15 5.95
N ASN A 160 -8.47 6.48 7.08
CA ASN A 160 -8.13 7.85 7.45
C ASN A 160 -7.17 8.48 6.42
N VAL A 161 -6.14 7.76 5.97
CA VAL A 161 -5.24 8.25 4.90
C VAL A 161 -6.05 8.60 3.65
N VAL A 162 -6.92 7.73 3.21
CA VAL A 162 -7.77 7.97 2.04
C VAL A 162 -8.68 9.20 2.25
N LEU A 163 -9.26 9.37 3.43
CA LEU A 163 -10.12 10.51 3.77
C LEU A 163 -9.35 11.84 3.81
N THR A 164 -8.10 11.83 4.30
CA THR A 164 -7.26 13.05 4.33
C THR A 164 -6.84 13.54 2.95
N LEU A 165 -6.97 12.70 1.93
CA LEU A 165 -6.68 13.04 0.53
C LEU A 165 -7.93 13.53 -0.24
N GLN A 166 -9.06 13.68 0.42
CA GLN A 166 -10.29 14.20 -0.18
C GLN A 166 -10.21 15.72 -0.34
N ASN A 167 -10.54 16.23 -1.53
CA ASN A 167 -10.62 17.65 -1.82
C ASN A 167 -11.89 18.29 -1.23
N GLU A 168 -11.91 19.63 -1.13
CA GLU A 168 -13.05 20.38 -0.59
C GLU A 168 -14.34 20.19 -1.40
N ASP A 169 -14.24 19.96 -2.69
CA ASP A 169 -15.37 19.67 -3.57
C ASP A 169 -15.93 18.25 -3.42
N GLY A 170 -15.36 17.46 -2.49
CA GLY A 170 -15.68 16.05 -2.30
C GLY A 170 -15.08 15.14 -3.36
N GLY A 171 -14.48 15.71 -4.41
CA GLY A 171 -13.72 14.99 -5.39
C GLY A 171 -12.44 14.45 -4.77
N ARG A 172 -11.95 13.38 -5.33
CA ARG A 172 -10.64 12.82 -4.98
C ARG A 172 -9.81 12.76 -6.24
N CYS A 173 -8.55 13.00 -6.11
CA CYS A 173 -7.63 12.38 -7.02
C CYS A 173 -7.89 10.87 -6.98
N PHE A 174 -8.68 10.37 -7.91
CA PHE A 174 -8.88 8.94 -8.23
C PHE A 174 -9.79 8.07 -7.36
N LEU A 175 -10.71 8.59 -6.53
CA LEU A 175 -11.66 7.71 -5.86
C LEU A 175 -13.11 8.08 -6.18
N ALA A 176 -13.77 7.23 -6.97
CA ALA A 176 -15.19 7.32 -7.25
C ALA A 176 -16.04 7.09 -5.99
N LYS A 177 -17.24 7.69 -5.95
CA LYS A 177 -18.25 7.47 -4.85
C LYS A 177 -18.52 6.00 -4.57
N GLU A 178 -18.38 5.14 -5.56
CA GLU A 178 -18.56 3.68 -5.46
C GLU A 178 -17.53 3.01 -4.56
N PHE A 179 -16.29 3.53 -4.51
CA PHE A 179 -15.26 3.01 -3.62
C PHE A 179 -15.58 3.28 -2.14
N LEU A 180 -16.09 4.46 -1.80
CA LEU A 180 -16.52 4.76 -0.43
C LEU A 180 -17.71 3.90 0.00
N ARG A 181 -18.64 3.66 -0.90
CA ARG A 181 -19.78 2.77 -0.65
C ARG A 181 -19.31 1.35 -0.38
N MET A 182 -18.39 0.85 -1.19
CA MET A 182 -17.80 -0.48 -1.02
C MET A 182 -16.96 -0.59 0.25
N LEU A 183 -16.19 0.45 0.63
CA LEU A 183 -15.47 0.51 1.91
C LEU A 183 -16.45 0.51 3.09
N HIS A 184 -17.52 1.30 3.01
CA HIS A 184 -18.55 1.34 4.04
C HIS A 184 -19.22 -0.03 4.20
N ASP A 185 -19.58 -0.67 3.10
CA ASP A 185 -20.19 -2.01 3.12
C ASP A 185 -19.21 -3.08 3.62
N SER A 186 -17.91 -2.96 3.27
CA SER A 186 -16.85 -3.86 3.76
C SER A 186 -16.53 -3.65 5.25
N ILE A 187 -16.50 -2.41 5.72
CA ILE A 187 -16.31 -2.10 7.15
C ILE A 187 -17.53 -2.54 7.96
N LEU A 188 -18.74 -2.36 7.43
CA LEU A 188 -19.96 -2.89 8.05
C LEU A 188 -19.92 -4.42 8.13
N PHE A 189 -19.43 -5.09 7.08
CA PHE A 189 -19.24 -6.54 7.04
C PHE A 189 -18.19 -7.00 8.06
N ILE A 190 -17.06 -6.29 8.18
CA ILE A 190 -16.02 -6.57 9.18
C ILE A 190 -16.59 -6.38 10.60
N ASN A 191 -17.34 -5.32 10.87
CA ASN A 191 -17.95 -5.09 12.17
C ASN A 191 -19.02 -6.14 12.51
N VAL A 192 -19.79 -6.58 11.54
CA VAL A 192 -20.75 -7.69 11.70
C VAL A 192 -20.00 -9.00 11.93
N PHE A 193 -18.94 -9.28 11.19
CA PHE A 193 -18.15 -10.52 11.34
C PHE A 193 -17.38 -10.55 12.69
N LEU A 194 -16.81 -9.43 13.13
CA LEU A 194 -16.15 -9.31 14.43
C LEU A 194 -17.13 -9.44 15.60
N SER A 195 -18.35 -8.91 15.47
CA SER A 195 -19.40 -9.12 16.50
C SER A 195 -19.87 -10.56 16.59
N PHE A 196 -19.81 -11.34 15.51
CA PHE A 196 -20.10 -12.78 15.56
C PHE A 196 -18.99 -13.59 16.27
N ILE A 197 -17.71 -13.18 16.13
CA ILE A 197 -16.58 -13.87 16.77
C ILE A 197 -16.50 -13.56 18.26
N THR A 198 -17.00 -12.41 18.72
CA THR A 198 -16.98 -12.00 20.14
C THR A 198 -18.17 -12.52 20.94
N PHE A 199 -19.14 -13.15 20.31
CA PHE A 199 -20.31 -13.77 20.96
C PHE A 199 -20.34 -15.31 20.89
N SER A 200 -19.26 -15.92 20.48
CA SER A 200 -19.01 -17.37 20.56
C SER A 200 -17.85 -17.61 21.51
#